data_814ab079f80bf0798d2447b6ec775f52
#
_entry.id   814ab079f80bf0798d2447b6ec775f52
#
_cell.length_a   1.000
_cell.length_b   1.000
_cell.length_c   1.000
_cell.angle_alpha   90.00
_cell.angle_beta   90.00
_cell.angle_gamma   90.00
#
_symmetry.space_group_name_H-M   'P 1'
#
loop_
_entity.id
_entity.type
_entity.pdbx_description
1 polymer ?
#
loop_
_entity_poly.entity_id
_entity_poly.type
_entity_poly.pdbx_seq_one_letter_code
_entity_poly.pdbx_strand_id
1 'polypeptide(L)'
;MAATALGDLLLDLLALPSLTGEEGPVADWLEHRYAGQRVRRAGNSVVVGGSDDGRPVVLLVGHTDVVPPTDADRDPRRDGDRILGRGASDMKSGLAVAMDCFEDTGLRAGPYDLLLVAYAGEE
;
A
#
# COMPACT_ATOMS: atom_id res chain seq x y z
N MET A 1 -3.65 -3.29 -13.86
CA MET A 1 -2.61 -4.29 -13.50
C MET A 1 -3.22 -5.68 -13.65
N ALA A 2 -2.50 -6.63 -14.21
CA ALA A 2 -2.97 -8.02 -14.29
C ALA A 2 -3.04 -8.64 -12.89
N ALA A 3 -3.90 -9.65 -12.70
CA ALA A 3 -4.08 -10.31 -11.42
C ALA A 3 -2.75 -10.86 -10.84
N THR A 4 -1.88 -11.44 -11.70
CA THR A 4 -0.55 -11.91 -11.29
C THR A 4 0.33 -10.76 -10.80
N ALA A 5 0.34 -9.62 -11.49
CA ALA A 5 1.12 -8.46 -11.09
C ALA A 5 0.60 -7.85 -9.78
N LEU A 6 -0.72 -7.84 -9.57
CA LEU A 6 -1.31 -7.40 -8.31
C LEU A 6 -0.92 -8.34 -7.16
N GLY A 7 -0.93 -9.65 -7.42
CA GLY A 7 -0.46 -10.64 -6.45
C GLY A 7 1.03 -10.48 -6.11
N ASP A 8 1.85 -10.19 -7.10
CA ASP A 8 3.28 -9.93 -6.88
C ASP A 8 3.48 -8.67 -6.03
N LEU A 9 2.72 -7.62 -6.27
CA LEU A 9 2.75 -6.41 -5.44
C LEU A 9 2.37 -6.72 -3.98
N LEU A 10 1.34 -7.53 -3.78
CA LEU A 10 0.95 -7.95 -2.43
C LEU A 10 2.07 -8.74 -1.75
N LEU A 11 2.71 -9.66 -2.46
CA LEU A 11 3.85 -10.42 -1.91
C LEU A 11 5.01 -9.50 -1.54
N ASP A 12 5.31 -8.49 -2.36
CA ASP A 12 6.33 -7.49 -2.05
C ASP A 12 6.00 -6.74 -0.75
N LEU A 13 4.74 -6.32 -0.59
CA LEU A 13 4.30 -5.66 0.64
C LEU A 13 4.39 -6.58 1.86
N LEU A 14 4.00 -7.84 1.71
CA LEU A 14 4.04 -8.81 2.79
C LEU A 14 5.46 -9.15 3.23
N ALA A 15 6.42 -9.08 2.33
CA ALA A 15 7.83 -9.33 2.63
C ALA A 15 8.47 -8.21 3.45
N LEU A 16 7.86 -7.03 3.51
CA LEU A 16 8.39 -5.90 4.27
C LEU A 16 7.96 -6.02 5.74
N PRO A 17 8.91 -5.96 6.69
CA PRO A 17 8.56 -5.92 8.11
C PRO A 17 7.76 -4.67 8.44
N SER A 18 6.64 -4.83 9.15
CA SER A 18 5.79 -3.69 9.50
C SER A 18 4.93 -3.95 10.76
N LEU A 19 5.51 -4.57 11.77
CA LEU A 19 4.82 -4.63 13.06
C LEU A 19 4.44 -3.22 13.51
N THR A 20 3.31 -3.09 14.19
CA THR A 20 2.84 -1.80 14.70
C THR A 20 3.94 -1.10 15.48
N GLY A 21 4.28 0.12 15.08
CA GLY A 21 5.41 0.88 15.63
C GLY A 21 6.73 0.66 14.90
N GLU A 22 6.81 -0.29 13.97
CA GLU A 22 8.02 -0.65 13.23
C GLU A 22 7.80 -0.58 11.70
N GLU A 23 6.98 0.38 11.24
CA GLU A 23 6.55 0.47 9.84
C GLU A 23 7.57 1.22 8.96
N GLY A 24 8.72 1.59 9.49
CA GLY A 24 9.78 2.30 8.75
C GLY A 24 10.13 1.66 7.40
N PRO A 25 10.39 0.35 7.33
CA PRO A 25 10.73 -0.29 6.06
C PRO A 25 9.67 -0.15 4.97
N VAL A 26 8.38 -0.24 5.33
CA VAL A 26 7.28 -0.03 4.37
C VAL A 26 7.22 1.42 3.93
N ALA A 27 7.37 2.36 4.85
CA ALA A 27 7.38 3.78 4.53
C ALA A 27 8.54 4.13 3.59
N ASP A 28 9.73 3.61 3.85
CA ASP A 28 10.90 3.81 2.99
C ASP A 28 10.66 3.24 1.59
N TRP A 29 10.08 2.05 1.51
CA TRP A 29 9.76 1.39 0.26
C TRP A 29 8.74 2.20 -0.56
N LEU A 30 7.71 2.74 0.09
CA LEU A 30 6.71 3.58 -0.56
C LEU A 30 7.32 4.88 -1.09
N GLU A 31 8.17 5.54 -0.31
CA GLU A 31 8.88 6.73 -0.77
C GLU A 31 9.72 6.43 -2.00
N HIS A 32 10.42 5.30 -2.00
CA HIS A 32 11.24 4.88 -3.13
C HIS A 32 10.39 4.57 -4.38
N ARG A 33 9.30 3.82 -4.19
CA ARG A 33 8.41 3.46 -5.30
C ARG A 33 7.83 4.69 -6.00
N TYR A 34 7.47 5.71 -5.23
CA TYR A 34 6.84 6.92 -5.76
C TYR A 34 7.81 8.10 -5.91
N ALA A 35 9.11 7.82 -5.92
CA ALA A 35 10.12 8.85 -6.15
C ALA A 35 9.85 9.56 -7.49
N GLY A 36 9.98 10.89 -7.49
CA GLY A 36 9.64 11.71 -8.65
C GLY A 36 8.20 12.19 -8.70
N GLN A 37 7.33 11.67 -7.84
CA GLN A 37 5.98 12.18 -7.62
C GLN A 37 5.93 13.06 -6.37
N ARG A 38 4.78 13.69 -6.11
CA ARG A 38 4.58 14.46 -4.88
C ARG A 38 4.39 13.47 -3.73
N VAL A 39 5.38 13.38 -2.86
CA VAL A 39 5.39 12.48 -1.70
C VAL A 39 5.60 13.30 -0.44
N ARG A 40 4.77 13.04 0.57
CA ARG A 40 4.92 13.62 1.91
C ARG A 40 4.94 12.50 2.93
N ARG A 41 5.83 12.61 3.89
CA ARG A 41 5.96 11.62 4.97
C ARG A 41 5.78 12.31 6.32
N ALA A 42 4.99 11.69 7.19
CA ALA A 42 4.83 12.07 8.61
C ALA A 42 5.05 10.82 9.45
N GLY A 43 6.17 10.75 10.17
CA GLY A 43 6.56 9.53 10.86
C GLY A 43 6.75 8.39 9.85
N ASN A 44 5.97 7.33 10.00
CA ASN A 44 5.94 6.21 9.08
C ASN A 44 4.69 6.19 8.17
N SER A 45 3.94 7.26 8.16
CA SER A 45 2.80 7.44 7.24
C SER A 45 3.24 8.20 5.99
N VAL A 46 2.76 7.77 4.84
CA VAL A 46 3.16 8.33 3.54
C VAL A 46 1.91 8.74 2.77
N VAL A 47 1.94 9.95 2.20
CA VAL A 47 0.88 10.45 1.32
C VAL A 47 1.48 10.75 -0.05
N VAL A 48 0.88 10.20 -1.09
CA VAL A 48 1.37 10.35 -2.46
C VAL A 48 0.28 10.98 -3.33
N GLY A 49 0.67 11.90 -4.18
CA GLY A 49 -0.21 12.52 -5.16
C GLY A 49 -0.76 13.85 -4.71
N GLY A 50 -1.90 14.21 -5.28
CA GLY A 50 -2.52 15.51 -5.09
C GLY A 50 -2.01 16.51 -6.10
N SER A 51 -2.86 16.83 -7.08
CA SER A 51 -2.53 17.79 -8.15
C SER A 51 -2.94 19.22 -7.78
N ASP A 52 -3.85 19.37 -6.82
CA ASP A 52 -4.38 20.67 -6.37
C ASP A 52 -4.90 21.50 -7.54
N ASP A 53 -5.61 20.88 -8.44
CA ASP A 53 -6.08 21.48 -9.70
C ASP A 53 -7.58 21.80 -9.71
N GLY A 54 -8.21 21.80 -8.55
CA GLY A 54 -9.63 22.12 -8.39
C GLY A 54 -10.58 20.93 -8.56
N ARG A 55 -10.09 19.75 -8.97
CA ARG A 55 -10.92 18.54 -9.00
C ARG A 55 -11.24 18.08 -7.58
N PRO A 56 -12.43 17.50 -7.35
CA PRO A 56 -12.71 16.86 -6.06
C PRO A 56 -11.67 15.79 -5.74
N VAL A 57 -11.26 15.71 -4.49
CA VAL A 57 -10.23 14.77 -4.03
C VAL A 57 -10.86 13.46 -3.60
N VAL A 58 -10.27 12.36 -4.04
CA VAL A 58 -10.56 11.01 -3.52
C VAL A 58 -9.32 10.49 -2.81
N LEU A 59 -9.48 10.10 -1.55
CA LEU A 59 -8.42 9.47 -0.77
C LEU A 59 -8.54 7.95 -0.89
N LEU A 60 -7.46 7.33 -1.33
CA LEU A 60 -7.29 5.87 -1.30
C LEU A 60 -6.46 5.56 -0.06
N VAL A 61 -7.10 5.04 0.98
CA VAL A 61 -6.51 4.96 2.32
C VAL A 61 -6.33 3.51 2.73
N GLY A 62 -5.14 3.18 3.23
CA GLY A 62 -4.88 1.88 3.83
C GLY A 62 -3.79 1.98 4.89
N HIS A 63 -3.85 1.13 5.92
CA HIS A 63 -2.79 1.07 6.91
C HIS A 63 -1.69 0.08 6.48
N THR A 64 -0.49 0.33 7.00
CA THR A 64 0.71 -0.44 6.63
C THR A 64 1.11 -1.44 7.69
N ASP A 65 0.67 -1.25 8.92
CA ASP A 65 1.10 -2.09 10.03
C ASP A 65 0.31 -3.38 10.14
N VAL A 66 0.96 -4.35 10.76
CA VAL A 66 0.41 -5.68 11.01
C VAL A 66 0.67 -6.07 12.45
N VAL A 67 -0.22 -6.89 13.01
CA VAL A 67 0.00 -7.53 14.30
C VAL A 67 1.03 -8.67 14.17
N PRO A 68 1.64 -9.13 15.26
CA PRO A 68 2.64 -10.18 15.20
C PRO A 68 2.11 -11.45 14.53
N PRO A 69 2.88 -12.07 13.62
CA PRO A 69 2.48 -13.30 12.96
C PRO A 69 2.56 -14.51 13.90
N THR A 70 1.84 -15.56 13.53
CA THR A 70 2.04 -16.90 14.08
C THR A 70 2.98 -17.68 13.16
N ASP A 71 3.37 -18.90 13.56
CA ASP A 71 4.23 -19.74 12.72
C ASP A 71 3.53 -20.11 11.40
N ALA A 72 2.20 -20.20 11.39
CA ALA A 72 1.43 -20.55 10.21
C ALA A 72 1.42 -19.48 9.13
N ASP A 73 1.56 -18.21 9.50
CA ASP A 73 1.44 -17.06 8.59
C ASP A 73 2.67 -16.14 8.59
N ARG A 74 3.79 -16.60 9.14
CA ARG A 74 5.03 -15.83 9.21
C ARG A 74 5.65 -15.60 7.84
N ASP A 75 5.65 -16.62 6.98
CA ASP A 75 6.29 -16.57 5.68
C ASP A 75 5.25 -16.34 4.58
N PRO A 76 5.27 -15.15 3.93
CA PRO A 76 4.34 -14.88 2.84
C PRO A 76 4.58 -15.85 1.68
N ARG A 77 3.50 -16.36 1.12
CA ARG A 77 3.59 -17.33 0.02
C ARG A 77 2.35 -17.35 -0.84
N ARG A 78 2.54 -17.80 -2.06
CA ARG A 78 1.45 -18.09 -2.99
C ARG A 78 1.07 -19.57 -2.85
N ASP A 79 -0.22 -19.82 -2.78
CA ASP A 79 -0.79 -21.18 -2.75
C ASP A 79 -1.98 -21.23 -3.72
N GLY A 80 -1.71 -21.70 -4.95
CA GLY A 80 -2.70 -21.66 -6.02
C GLY A 80 -3.12 -20.23 -6.36
N ASP A 81 -4.41 -19.96 -6.19
CA ASP A 81 -4.99 -18.62 -6.40
C ASP A 81 -5.05 -17.77 -5.13
N ARG A 82 -4.42 -18.23 -4.06
CA ARG A 82 -4.38 -17.54 -2.76
C ARG A 82 -3.00 -17.00 -2.47
N ILE A 83 -2.96 -15.93 -1.68
CA ILE A 83 -1.75 -15.42 -1.07
C ILE A 83 -1.94 -15.44 0.45
N LEU A 84 -1.00 -16.07 1.13
CA LEU A 84 -1.03 -16.31 2.56
C LEU A 84 0.09 -15.53 3.23
N GLY A 85 -0.19 -14.97 4.38
CA GLY A 85 0.78 -14.23 5.17
C GLY A 85 0.11 -13.26 6.13
N ARG A 86 0.79 -12.88 7.20
CA ARG A 86 0.27 -11.90 8.14
C ARG A 86 0.08 -10.55 7.45
N GLY A 87 -1.13 -10.00 7.55
CA GLY A 87 -1.49 -8.74 6.88
C GLY A 87 -2.00 -8.90 5.44
N ALA A 88 -2.04 -10.14 4.90
CA ALA A 88 -2.58 -10.36 3.55
C ALA A 88 -4.03 -9.93 3.45
N SER A 89 -4.85 -10.23 4.45
CA SER A 89 -6.25 -9.82 4.52
C SER A 89 -6.40 -8.44 5.16
N ASP A 90 -5.65 -8.16 6.23
CA ASP A 90 -5.78 -6.93 7.02
C ASP A 90 -4.41 -6.22 7.14
N MET A 91 -4.13 -5.23 6.29
CA MET A 91 -4.96 -4.94 5.11
C MET A 91 -4.08 -4.72 3.87
N LYS A 92 -2.93 -5.40 3.77
CA LYS A 92 -1.99 -5.17 2.65
C LYS A 92 -2.60 -5.52 1.28
N SER A 93 -3.58 -6.43 1.22
CA SER A 93 -4.31 -6.66 -0.03
C SER A 93 -5.12 -5.43 -0.45
N GLY A 94 -5.81 -4.79 0.49
CA GLY A 94 -6.51 -3.54 0.23
C GLY A 94 -5.56 -2.41 -0.15
N LEU A 95 -4.40 -2.34 0.50
CA LEU A 95 -3.36 -1.36 0.16
C LEU A 95 -2.83 -1.60 -1.25
N ALA A 96 -2.57 -2.84 -1.64
CA ALA A 96 -2.13 -3.19 -2.99
C ALA A 96 -3.16 -2.76 -4.04
N VAL A 97 -4.45 -2.99 -3.80
CA VAL A 97 -5.53 -2.54 -4.69
C VAL A 97 -5.58 -1.02 -4.77
N ALA A 98 -5.44 -0.33 -3.64
CA ALA A 98 -5.40 1.13 -3.61
C ALA A 98 -4.23 1.68 -4.43
N MET A 99 -3.06 1.05 -4.31
CA MET A 99 -1.88 1.42 -5.10
C MET A 99 -2.11 1.19 -6.59
N ASP A 100 -2.71 0.07 -6.96
CA ASP A 100 -3.04 -0.22 -8.36
C ASP A 100 -3.98 0.83 -8.94
N CYS A 101 -5.03 1.17 -8.23
CA CYS A 101 -5.95 2.24 -8.65
C CYS A 101 -5.24 3.59 -8.75
N PHE A 102 -4.39 3.92 -7.78
CA PHE A 102 -3.64 5.17 -7.78
C PHE A 102 -2.67 5.26 -8.96
N GLU A 103 -2.05 4.14 -9.35
CA GLU A 103 -1.08 4.08 -10.44
C GLU A 103 -1.75 4.02 -11.83
N ASP A 104 -3.05 3.85 -11.90
CA ASP A 104 -3.78 3.81 -13.17
C ASP A 104 -3.87 5.21 -13.77
N THR A 105 -3.23 5.38 -14.94
CA THR A 105 -3.16 6.68 -15.60
C THR A 105 -4.53 7.21 -16.04
N GLY A 106 -5.44 6.31 -16.42
CA GLY A 106 -6.80 6.68 -16.80
C GLY A 106 -7.60 7.21 -15.63
N LEU A 107 -7.48 6.54 -14.46
CA LEU A 107 -8.13 7.01 -13.23
C LEU A 107 -7.53 8.35 -12.77
N ARG A 108 -6.21 8.50 -12.85
CA ARG A 108 -5.51 9.73 -12.47
C ARG A 108 -5.92 10.92 -13.35
N ALA A 109 -6.18 10.69 -14.63
CA ALA A 109 -6.62 11.72 -15.57
C ALA A 109 -8.12 11.99 -15.53
N GLY A 110 -8.87 11.24 -14.74
CA GLY A 110 -10.32 11.34 -14.65
C GLY A 110 -10.83 12.54 -13.85
N PRO A 111 -12.12 12.51 -13.45
CA PRO A 111 -12.77 13.67 -12.83
C PRO A 111 -12.33 13.94 -11.38
N TYR A 112 -11.55 13.03 -10.77
CA TYR A 112 -11.12 13.14 -9.38
C TYR A 112 -9.61 13.23 -9.28
N ASP A 113 -9.15 14.03 -8.31
CA ASP A 113 -7.75 14.10 -7.92
C ASP A 113 -7.48 13.01 -6.89
N LEU A 114 -6.66 12.02 -7.23
CA LEU A 114 -6.40 10.87 -6.36
C LEU A 114 -5.21 11.12 -5.44
N LEU A 115 -5.39 10.83 -4.16
CA LEU A 115 -4.31 10.75 -3.19
C LEU A 115 -4.26 9.34 -2.61
N LEU A 116 -3.06 8.79 -2.54
CA LEU A 116 -2.80 7.53 -1.82
C LEU A 116 -2.31 7.86 -0.43
N VAL A 117 -2.98 7.34 0.58
CA VAL A 117 -2.62 7.51 1.99
C VAL A 117 -2.31 6.14 2.58
N ALA A 118 -1.04 5.90 2.87
CA ALA A 118 -0.58 4.69 3.54
C ALA A 118 -0.15 5.09 4.95
N TYR A 119 -0.98 4.78 5.94
CA TYR A 119 -0.74 5.27 7.30
C TYR A 119 -0.30 4.16 8.25
N ALA A 120 0.46 4.54 9.26
CA ALA A 120 1.01 3.66 10.27
C ALA A 120 0.16 3.67 11.53
N GLY A 121 0.28 2.60 12.33
CA GLY A 121 -0.25 2.60 13.70
C GLY A 121 -1.76 2.42 13.80
N GLU A 122 -2.39 1.70 12.89
CA GLU A 122 -3.84 1.41 12.97
C GLU A 122 -4.13 0.36 14.04
N GLU A 123 -3.32 -0.70 14.09
CA GLU A 123 -3.46 -1.81 15.02
C GLU A 123 -3.07 -1.36 16.45
#